data_3f5359b0a35ccb30e77c6c230f5a146c
#
_entry.id   3f5359b0a35ccb30e77c6c230f5a146c
#
_cell.length_a   1.000
_cell.length_b   1.000
_cell.length_c   1.000
_cell.angle_alpha   90.00
_cell.angle_beta   90.00
_cell.angle_gamma   90.00
#
_symmetry.space_group_name_H-M   'P 1'
#
loop_
_entity.id
_entity.type
_entity.pdbx_description
1 polymer ?
#
loop_
_entity_poly.entity_id
_entity_poly.type
_entity_poly.pdbx_seq_one_letter_code
_entity_poly.pdbx_strand_id
1 'polypeptide(L)' 'MREKINILLIELYDRYDYINQILNRDFLRMDYDDWEIEEMKEELKQLDATIKLLKEN' A
#
# COMPACT_ATOMS: atom_id res chain seq x y z
N MET A 1 -17.06 6.29 15.68
CA MET A 1 -16.72 5.14 14.88
C MET A 1 -16.25 5.48 13.47
N ARG A 2 -16.93 6.41 12.80
CA ARG A 2 -16.48 6.87 11.46
C ARG A 2 -15.07 7.47 11.49
N GLU A 3 -14.74 8.18 12.58
CA GLU A 3 -13.43 8.80 12.73
C GLU A 3 -12.29 7.77 12.76
N LYS A 4 -12.50 6.64 13.44
CA LYS A 4 -11.50 5.58 13.50
C LYS A 4 -11.27 4.93 12.13
N ILE A 5 -12.36 4.75 11.37
CA ILE A 5 -12.28 4.19 10.02
C ILE A 5 -11.53 5.16 9.11
N ASN A 6 -11.79 6.46 9.22
CA ASN A 6 -11.11 7.47 8.42
C ASN A 6 -9.62 7.53 8.72
N ILE A 7 -9.24 7.46 9.99
CA ILE A 7 -7.83 7.43 10.38
C ILE A 7 -7.14 6.18 9.81
N LEU A 8 -7.81 5.04 9.90
CA LEU A 8 -7.29 3.79 9.35
C LEU A 8 -7.11 3.88 7.83
N LEU A 9 -8.10 4.46 7.14
CA LEU A 9 -8.01 4.65 5.69
C LEU A 9 -6.83 5.54 5.31
N ILE A 10 -6.60 6.62 6.05
CA ILE A 10 -5.48 7.52 5.80
C ILE A 10 -4.16 6.76 5.93
N GLU A 11 -4.01 5.96 6.98
CA GLU A 11 -2.80 5.16 7.19
C GLU A 11 -2.59 4.15 6.07
N LEU A 12 -3.66 3.51 5.63
CA LEU A 12 -3.59 2.54 4.54
C LEU A 12 -3.22 3.21 3.22
N TYR A 13 -3.78 4.38 2.93
CA TYR A 13 -3.43 5.13 1.73
C TYR A 13 -1.98 5.60 1.76
N ASP A 14 -1.50 6.06 2.92
CA ASP A 14 -0.12 6.48 3.07
C ASP A 14 0.84 5.32 2.77
N ARG A 15 0.54 4.14 3.30
CA ARG A 15 1.35 2.96 3.04
C ARG A 15 1.29 2.54 1.58
N TYR A 16 0.09 2.59 1.00
CA TYR A 16 -0.11 2.28 -0.42
C TYR A 16 0.73 3.19 -1.30
N ASP A 17 0.66 4.50 -1.05
CA ASP A 17 1.42 5.49 -1.83
C ASP A 17 2.93 5.26 -1.71
N TYR A 18 3.40 4.97 -0.50
CA TYR A 18 4.82 4.72 -0.25
C TYR A 18 5.32 3.55 -1.08
N ILE A 19 4.62 2.43 -1.03
CA ILE A 19 4.99 1.23 -1.77
C ILE A 19 4.88 1.49 -3.28
N ASN A 20 3.81 2.14 -3.70
CA ASN A 20 3.56 2.44 -5.10
C ASN A 20 4.67 3.32 -5.69
N GLN A 21 5.16 4.30 -4.94
CA GLN A 21 6.27 5.14 -5.38
C GLN A 21 7.54 4.33 -5.59
N ILE A 22 7.83 3.41 -4.69
CA ILE A 22 9.02 2.55 -4.81
C ILE A 22 8.92 1.69 -6.06
N LEU A 23 7.75 1.07 -6.29
CA LEU A 23 7.56 0.16 -7.42
C LEU A 23 7.57 0.87 -8.77
N ASN A 24 7.18 2.15 -8.80
CA ASN A 24 7.07 2.90 -10.06
C ASN A 24 8.32 3.71 -10.43
N ARG A 25 9.30 3.78 -9.53
CA ARG A 25 10.53 4.53 -9.79
C ARG A 25 11.72 3.60 -9.83
N ASP A 26 12.33 3.48 -10.98
CA ASP A 26 13.45 2.54 -11.20
C ASP A 26 14.59 2.76 -10.21
N PHE A 27 14.95 4.02 -9.96
CA PHE A 27 16.07 4.30 -9.07
C PHE A 27 15.78 3.91 -7.60
N LEU A 28 14.51 3.90 -7.19
CA LEU A 28 14.14 3.43 -5.86
C LEU A 28 14.11 1.90 -5.80
N ARG A 29 13.65 1.27 -6.89
CA ARG A 29 13.62 -0.20 -6.96
C ARG A 29 15.02 -0.82 -6.90
N MET A 30 16.02 -0.10 -7.38
CA MET A 30 17.41 -0.59 -7.39
C MET A 30 17.94 -0.88 -5.99
N ASP A 31 17.39 -0.25 -4.96
CA ASP A 31 17.79 -0.46 -3.57
C ASP A 31 17.21 -1.73 -2.95
N TYR A 32 16.35 -2.43 -3.69
CA TYR A 32 15.62 -3.60 -3.16
C TYR A 32 15.93 -4.84 -3.99
N ASP A 33 15.95 -6.00 -3.32
CA ASP A 33 16.12 -7.28 -3.98
C ASP A 33 14.80 -7.72 -4.65
N ASP A 34 14.90 -8.65 -5.61
CA ASP A 34 13.72 -9.12 -6.34
C ASP A 34 12.64 -9.67 -5.42
N TRP A 35 13.03 -10.42 -4.37
CA TRP A 35 12.05 -10.99 -3.44
C TRP A 35 11.35 -9.89 -2.64
N GLU A 36 12.05 -8.81 -2.32
CA GLU A 36 11.46 -7.67 -1.62
C GLU A 36 10.44 -6.96 -2.52
N ILE A 37 10.77 -6.80 -3.80
CA ILE A 37 9.85 -6.20 -4.78
C ILE A 37 8.59 -7.05 -4.90
N GLU A 38 8.73 -8.37 -4.95
CA GLU A 38 7.56 -9.27 -5.03
C GLU A 38 6.69 -9.18 -3.77
N GLU A 39 7.31 -9.07 -2.59
CA GLU A 39 6.56 -8.88 -1.35
C GLU A 39 5.82 -7.53 -1.34
N MET A 40 6.44 -6.49 -1.87
CA MET A 40 5.80 -5.17 -1.97
C MET A 40 4.58 -5.22 -2.89
N LYS A 41 4.68 -5.92 -4.01
CA LYS A 41 3.55 -6.10 -4.92
C LYS A 41 2.40 -6.82 -4.23
N GLU A 42 2.71 -7.85 -3.45
CA GLU A 42 1.69 -8.61 -2.72
C GLU A 42 1.04 -7.74 -1.65
N GLU A 43 1.84 -6.98 -0.91
CA GLU A 43 1.31 -6.06 0.10
C GLU A 43 0.39 -5.02 -0.53
N LEU A 44 0.75 -4.53 -1.71
CA LEU A 44 -0.05 -3.55 -2.44
C LEU A 44 -1.43 -4.12 -2.78
N LYS A 45 -1.48 -5.37 -3.22
CA LYS A 45 -2.75 -6.05 -3.49
C LYS A 45 -3.61 -6.16 -2.24
N GLN A 46 -3.00 -6.54 -1.12
CA GLN A 46 -3.71 -6.68 0.14
C GLN A 46 -4.24 -5.33 0.64
N LEU A 47 -3.44 -4.28 0.51
CA LEU A 47 -3.86 -2.93 0.88
C LEU A 47 -5.04 -2.48 0.03
N ASP A 48 -4.98 -2.71 -1.27
CA ASP A 48 -6.07 -2.35 -2.18
C ASP A 48 -7.37 -3.06 -1.79
N ALA A 49 -7.29 -4.36 -1.52
CA ALA A 49 -8.46 -5.14 -1.12
C ALA A 49 -9.04 -4.64 0.21
N THR A 50 -8.17 -4.36 1.18
CA THR A 50 -8.60 -3.87 2.49
C THR A 50 -9.27 -2.50 2.38
N ILE A 51 -8.68 -1.60 1.59
CA ILE A 51 -9.24 -0.26 1.37
C ILE A 51 -10.63 -0.37 0.76
N LYS A 52 -10.80 -1.23 -0.24
CA LYS A 52 -12.11 -1.43 -0.88
C LYS A 52 -13.15 -1.94 0.11
N LEU A 53 -12.77 -2.90 0.95
CA LEU A 53 -13.69 -3.43 1.96
C LEU A 53 -14.14 -2.34 2.93
N LEU A 54 -13.23 -1.50 3.38
CA LEU A 54 -13.55 -0.42 4.30
C LEU A 54 -14.46 0.63 3.67
N LYS A 55 -14.27 0.89 2.37
CA LYS A 55 -15.10 1.86 1.64
C LYS A 55 -16.51 1.35 1.40
N GLU A 56 -16.68 0.05 1.24
CA GLU A 56 -17.99 -0.56 0.97
C GLU A 56 -18.87 -0.58 2.21
N ASN A 57 -18.29 -0.47 3.38
CA ASN A 57 -19.02 -0.41 4.63
C ASN A 57 -19.31 1.03 5.03
#